data_16b211ebcfff1ed67a3b567fb154c39d
#
_entry.id   16b211ebcfff1ed67a3b567fb154c39d
#
_cell.length_a   1.000
_cell.length_b   1.000
_cell.length_c   1.000
_cell.angle_alpha   90.00
_cell.angle_beta   90.00
_cell.angle_gamma   90.00
#
_symmetry.space_group_name_H-M   'P 1'
#
loop_
_entity.id
_entity.type
_entity.pdbx_description
1 polymer ?
#
loop_
_entity_poly.entity_id
_entity_poly.type
_entity_poly.pdbx_seq_one_letter_code
_entity_poly.pdbx_strand_id
1 'polypeptide(L)'
;IRLSLVGSEMCIRDSIRALPAEEFRRLADPFIDRAVHRDIDRDLLCANLQPRCEVLEDIPPQLDFFDAVLPIDAEMYRNKKQKTTPESAKEALAALLPVLEAQADWNRDAIFEACKTLAEQMEKKNGWLLFPLGIALSGKARTPGGGTDLAAMMGKEETIVRVKAALEKL
;
A
#
# COMPACT_ATOMS: atom_id res chain seq x y z
N ILE A 1 9.13 28.62 -19.16
CA ILE A 1 7.74 28.21 -19.40
C ILE A 1 6.87 28.95 -18.40
N ARG A 2 6.13 29.93 -18.85
CA ARG A 2 5.15 30.60 -18.01
C ARG A 2 3.97 29.68 -17.75
N LEU A 3 3.92 29.12 -16.55
CA LEU A 3 2.71 28.47 -16.08
C LEU A 3 1.67 29.56 -15.83
N SER A 4 0.63 29.57 -16.63
CA SER A 4 -0.52 30.44 -16.43
C SER A 4 -1.17 30.11 -15.09
N LEU A 5 -1.39 31.10 -14.24
CA LEU A 5 -1.97 30.95 -12.91
C LEU A 5 -3.44 30.48 -12.91
N VAL A 6 -4.11 30.53 -14.04
CA VAL A 6 -5.49 30.07 -14.18
C VAL A 6 -5.52 28.62 -14.60
N GLY A 7 -5.97 27.75 -13.70
CA GLY A 7 -6.00 26.29 -13.90
C GLY A 7 -4.67 25.58 -13.60
N SER A 8 -3.75 26.24 -12.87
CA SER A 8 -2.41 25.73 -12.59
C SER A 8 -2.40 24.38 -11.87
N GLU A 9 -3.31 24.12 -10.95
CA GLU A 9 -3.38 22.87 -10.22
C GLU A 9 -3.78 21.67 -11.11
N MET A 10 -4.76 21.84 -11.99
CA MET A 10 -5.12 20.82 -12.98
C MET A 10 -4.01 20.61 -14.00
N CYS A 11 -3.34 21.67 -14.45
CA CYS A 11 -2.20 21.57 -15.36
C CYS A 11 -0.99 20.88 -14.72
N ILE A 12 -0.71 21.13 -13.44
CA ILE A 12 0.39 20.47 -12.71
C ILE A 12 0.10 18.97 -12.56
N ARG A 13 -1.11 18.60 -12.15
CA ARG A 13 -1.55 17.20 -12.05
C ARG A 13 -1.42 16.47 -13.38
N ASP A 14 -1.93 17.05 -14.45
CA ASP A 14 -1.88 16.44 -15.79
C ASP A 14 -0.44 16.34 -16.29
N SER A 15 0.40 17.33 -16.01
CA SER A 15 1.83 17.31 -16.33
C SER A 15 2.57 16.21 -15.58
N ILE A 16 2.31 16.01 -14.28
CA ILE A 16 2.92 14.95 -13.48
C ILE A 16 2.52 13.57 -14.01
N ARG A 17 1.24 13.38 -14.35
CA ARG A 17 0.73 12.11 -14.88
C ARG A 17 1.25 11.78 -16.27
N ALA A 18 1.57 12.79 -17.07
CA ALA A 18 2.10 12.66 -18.42
C ALA A 18 3.63 12.42 -18.46
N LEU A 19 4.34 12.57 -17.33
CA LEU A 19 5.77 12.34 -17.29
C LEU A 19 6.12 10.88 -17.58
N PRO A 20 7.24 10.61 -18.27
CA PRO A 20 7.85 9.29 -18.31
C PRO A 20 8.13 8.79 -16.87
N ALA A 21 7.99 7.49 -16.64
CA ALA A 21 8.15 6.90 -15.30
C ALA A 21 9.52 7.22 -14.67
N GLU A 22 10.58 7.19 -15.46
CA GLU A 22 11.95 7.53 -15.01
C GLU A 22 12.07 8.98 -14.56
N GLU A 23 11.42 9.90 -15.28
CA GLU A 23 11.46 11.32 -14.96
C GLU A 23 10.62 11.62 -13.72
N PHE A 24 9.44 11.02 -13.60
CA PHE A 24 8.65 11.10 -12.38
C PHE A 24 9.45 10.59 -11.18
N ARG A 25 10.09 9.42 -11.30
CA ARG A 25 10.93 8.86 -10.25
C ARG A 25 12.03 9.84 -9.83
N ARG A 26 12.78 10.40 -10.78
CA ARG A 26 13.85 11.37 -10.50
C ARG A 26 13.35 12.58 -9.72
N LEU A 27 12.16 13.07 -10.03
CA LEU A 27 11.55 14.21 -9.34
C LEU A 27 10.98 13.83 -7.98
N ALA A 28 10.45 12.60 -7.84
CA ALA A 28 9.85 12.10 -6.60
C ALA A 28 10.89 11.65 -5.56
N ASP A 29 12.05 11.15 -6.00
CA ASP A 29 13.09 10.60 -5.10
C ASP A 29 13.45 11.52 -3.93
N PRO A 30 13.70 12.85 -4.09
CA PRO A 30 14.00 13.72 -2.96
C PRO A 30 12.84 13.82 -1.94
N PHE A 31 11.59 13.67 -2.39
CA PHE A 31 10.42 13.69 -1.52
C PHE A 31 10.21 12.34 -0.83
N ILE A 32 10.52 11.25 -1.51
CA ILE A 32 10.52 9.90 -0.93
C ILE A 32 11.60 9.81 0.15
N ASP A 33 12.79 10.31 -0.10
CA ASP A 33 13.92 10.31 0.85
C ASP A 33 13.63 11.06 2.16
N ARG A 34 12.73 12.03 2.14
CA ARG A 34 12.29 12.75 3.36
C ARG A 34 11.42 11.88 4.27
N ALA A 35 10.72 10.89 3.72
CA ALA A 35 9.72 10.12 4.43
C ALA A 35 10.11 8.66 4.64
N VAL A 36 10.99 8.12 3.81
CA VAL A 36 11.33 6.69 3.81
C VAL A 36 12.85 6.52 3.84
N HIS A 37 13.33 5.93 4.93
CA HIS A 37 14.75 5.66 5.16
C HIS A 37 15.11 4.18 5.01
N ARG A 38 14.11 3.35 4.72
CA ARG A 38 14.26 1.91 4.48
C ARG A 38 14.46 1.63 2.99
N ASP A 39 15.05 0.47 2.70
CA ASP A 39 15.07 -0.05 1.34
C ASP A 39 13.68 -0.56 0.96
N ILE A 40 13.13 -0.01 -0.11
CA ILE A 40 11.81 -0.36 -0.65
C ILE A 40 11.87 -0.38 -2.17
N ASP A 41 10.93 -1.08 -2.80
CA ASP A 41 10.76 -1.05 -4.25
C ASP A 41 10.20 0.31 -4.71
N ARG A 42 11.10 1.22 -5.06
CA ARG A 42 10.77 2.58 -5.49
C ARG A 42 10.10 2.64 -6.86
N ASP A 43 10.38 1.69 -7.74
CA ASP A 43 9.75 1.64 -9.06
C ASP A 43 8.27 1.31 -8.92
N LEU A 44 7.95 0.30 -8.13
CA LEU A 44 6.57 -0.05 -7.81
C LEU A 44 5.87 1.06 -7.04
N LEU A 45 6.56 1.72 -6.10
CA LEU A 45 6.03 2.87 -5.37
C LEU A 45 5.68 4.02 -6.31
N CYS A 46 6.59 4.42 -7.18
CA CYS A 46 6.38 5.51 -8.13
C CYS A 46 5.26 5.20 -9.12
N ALA A 47 5.16 3.96 -9.60
CA ALA A 47 4.06 3.51 -10.46
C ALA A 47 2.68 3.66 -9.79
N ASN A 48 2.60 3.49 -8.47
CA ASN A 48 1.38 3.67 -7.70
C ASN A 48 1.12 5.12 -7.29
N LEU A 49 2.18 5.92 -7.07
CA LEU A 49 2.06 7.33 -6.69
C LEU A 49 1.67 8.22 -7.87
N GLN A 50 2.32 8.05 -9.03
CA GLN A 50 2.17 8.95 -10.16
C GLN A 50 0.72 9.20 -10.60
N PRO A 51 -0.16 8.19 -10.74
CA PRO A 51 -1.55 8.41 -11.12
C PRO A 51 -2.38 9.20 -10.09
N ARG A 52 -1.91 9.26 -8.85
CA ARG A 52 -2.61 9.86 -7.70
C ARG A 52 -1.96 11.13 -7.20
N CYS A 53 -0.76 11.44 -7.68
CA CYS A 53 0.00 12.61 -7.31
C CYS A 53 -0.58 13.86 -7.98
N GLU A 54 -0.95 14.84 -7.18
CA GLU A 54 -1.38 16.15 -7.67
C GLU A 54 -0.22 17.14 -7.63
N VAL A 55 0.54 17.13 -6.55
CA VAL A 55 1.78 17.87 -6.38
C VAL A 55 2.81 16.99 -5.67
N LEU A 56 4.10 17.21 -5.92
CA LEU A 56 5.16 16.38 -5.34
C LEU A 56 5.24 16.48 -3.81
N GLU A 57 4.85 17.61 -3.24
CA GLU A 57 4.80 17.83 -1.79
C GLU A 57 3.77 16.94 -1.06
N ASP A 58 2.81 16.35 -1.77
CA ASP A 58 1.85 15.40 -1.21
C ASP A 58 2.45 14.00 -1.00
N ILE A 59 3.66 13.73 -1.51
CA ILE A 59 4.31 12.42 -1.42
C ILE A 59 4.70 12.07 0.02
N PRO A 60 5.45 12.90 0.78
CA PRO A 60 5.90 12.53 2.12
C PRO A 60 4.79 12.13 3.08
N PRO A 61 3.66 12.86 3.19
CA PRO A 61 2.56 12.48 4.10
C PRO A 61 1.89 11.14 3.76
N GLN A 62 2.03 10.67 2.51
CA GLN A 62 1.47 9.39 2.09
C GLN A 62 2.37 8.20 2.44
N LEU A 63 3.63 8.45 2.81
CA LEU A 63 4.67 7.44 3.01
C LEU A 63 5.13 7.29 4.46
N ASP A 64 4.56 8.03 5.39
CA ASP A 64 4.95 8.07 6.81
C ASP A 64 4.88 6.72 7.54
N PHE A 65 4.14 5.76 6.99
CA PHE A 65 4.00 4.41 7.55
C PHE A 65 5.13 3.45 7.14
N PHE A 66 5.95 3.78 6.15
CA PHE A 66 7.02 2.86 5.71
C PHE A 66 8.08 2.65 6.78
N ASP A 67 8.55 3.71 7.42
CA ASP A 67 9.59 3.62 8.45
C ASP A 67 9.08 3.10 9.79
N ALA A 68 7.82 3.43 10.14
CA ALA A 68 7.21 3.00 11.38
C ALA A 68 5.72 2.69 11.19
N VAL A 69 5.25 1.63 11.83
CA VAL A 69 3.82 1.28 11.81
C VAL A 69 3.04 2.36 12.54
N LEU A 70 2.07 2.96 11.87
CA LEU A 70 1.16 3.91 12.50
C LEU A 70 0.23 3.20 13.51
N PRO A 71 -0.28 3.90 14.52
CA PRO A 71 -1.25 3.34 15.44
C PRO A 71 -2.48 2.80 14.68
N ILE A 72 -2.83 1.55 14.91
CA ILE A 72 -3.98 0.89 14.28
C ILE A 72 -5.06 0.70 15.34
N ASP A 73 -6.24 1.27 15.08
CA ASP A 73 -7.45 0.99 15.82
C ASP A 73 -8.20 -0.17 15.17
N ALA A 74 -8.79 -1.07 15.97
CA ALA A 74 -9.58 -2.19 15.48
C ALA A 74 -10.72 -1.75 14.54
N GLU A 75 -11.34 -0.60 14.82
CA GLU A 75 -12.41 -0.05 13.97
C GLU A 75 -11.94 0.33 12.57
N MET A 76 -10.65 0.56 12.33
CA MET A 76 -10.09 0.82 11.00
C MET A 76 -10.29 -0.36 10.03
N TYR A 77 -10.42 -1.58 10.56
CA TYR A 77 -10.70 -2.77 9.77
C TYR A 77 -12.16 -2.86 9.30
N ARG A 78 -13.05 -2.03 9.84
CA ARG A 78 -14.45 -2.03 9.44
C ARG A 78 -14.66 -1.35 8.09
N ASN A 79 -15.14 -2.12 7.13
CA ASN A 79 -15.45 -1.61 5.79
C ASN A 79 -16.69 -2.30 5.22
N LYS A 80 -17.75 -1.52 5.02
CA LYS A 80 -19.03 -2.03 4.49
C LYS A 80 -18.91 -2.57 3.05
N LYS A 81 -18.09 -1.92 2.22
CA LYS A 81 -17.89 -2.32 0.82
C LYS A 81 -17.15 -3.66 0.71
N GLN A 82 -16.17 -3.89 1.57
CA GLN A 82 -15.39 -5.13 1.61
C GLN A 82 -16.01 -6.18 2.56
N LYS A 83 -17.06 -5.79 3.30
CA LYS A 83 -17.72 -6.63 4.30
C LYS A 83 -16.76 -7.12 5.38
N THR A 84 -15.87 -6.25 5.82
CA THR A 84 -14.89 -6.53 6.87
C THR A 84 -15.30 -5.90 8.19
N THR A 85 -14.98 -6.59 9.28
CA THR A 85 -15.09 -6.17 10.67
C THR A 85 -13.77 -6.48 11.38
N PRO A 86 -13.51 -6.00 12.59
CA PRO A 86 -12.32 -6.38 13.34
C PRO A 86 -12.15 -7.91 13.48
N GLU A 87 -13.24 -8.62 13.76
CA GLU A 87 -13.25 -10.07 13.92
C GLU A 87 -12.92 -10.78 12.60
N SER A 88 -13.54 -10.35 11.49
CA SER A 88 -13.26 -10.92 10.17
C SER A 88 -11.86 -10.55 9.67
N ALA A 89 -11.32 -9.40 10.08
CA ALA A 89 -9.95 -9.00 9.77
C ALA A 89 -8.94 -9.91 10.48
N LYS A 90 -9.20 -10.26 11.73
CA LYS A 90 -8.39 -11.25 12.47
C LYS A 90 -8.38 -12.61 11.76
N GLU A 91 -9.56 -13.10 11.36
CA GLU A 91 -9.69 -14.33 10.60
C GLU A 91 -8.92 -14.27 9.28
N ALA A 92 -9.08 -13.17 8.53
CA ALA A 92 -8.41 -12.96 7.25
C ALA A 92 -6.88 -12.93 7.38
N LEU A 93 -6.36 -12.18 8.34
CA LEU A 93 -4.91 -12.08 8.57
C LEU A 93 -4.32 -13.37 9.11
N ALA A 94 -5.05 -14.09 9.98
CA ALA A 94 -4.62 -15.40 10.49
C ALA A 94 -4.55 -16.46 9.39
N ALA A 95 -5.49 -16.46 8.45
CA ALA A 95 -5.47 -17.34 7.29
C ALA A 95 -4.37 -16.95 6.27
N LEU A 96 -4.11 -15.65 6.12
CA LEU A 96 -3.15 -15.12 5.16
C LEU A 96 -1.69 -15.31 5.61
N LEU A 97 -1.42 -15.23 6.91
CA LEU A 97 -0.07 -15.33 7.45
C LEU A 97 0.73 -16.55 6.98
N PRO A 98 0.23 -17.79 7.10
CA PRO A 98 0.96 -18.97 6.63
C PRO A 98 1.17 -18.98 5.12
N VAL A 99 0.25 -18.41 4.35
CA VAL A 99 0.39 -18.29 2.89
C VAL A 99 1.52 -17.35 2.54
N LEU A 100 1.63 -16.21 3.23
CA LEU A 100 2.72 -15.26 3.05
C LEU A 100 4.07 -15.84 3.49
N GLU A 101 4.10 -16.57 4.60
CA GLU A 101 5.32 -17.24 5.08
C GLU A 101 5.83 -18.30 4.09
N ALA A 102 4.93 -19.04 3.47
CA ALA A 102 5.24 -20.08 2.48
C ALA A 102 5.58 -19.54 1.09
N GLN A 103 5.28 -18.26 0.82
CA GLN A 103 5.49 -17.65 -0.50
C GLN A 103 6.98 -17.55 -0.83
N ALA A 104 7.42 -18.26 -1.90
CA ALA A 104 8.81 -18.27 -2.34
C ALA A 104 9.13 -17.03 -3.18
N ASP A 105 8.29 -16.75 -4.19
CA ASP A 105 8.45 -15.60 -5.07
C ASP A 105 7.77 -14.37 -4.46
N TRP A 106 8.58 -13.38 -4.06
CA TRP A 106 8.06 -12.18 -3.42
C TRP A 106 7.99 -11.03 -4.41
N ASN A 107 6.91 -10.98 -5.15
CA ASN A 107 6.56 -9.87 -6.03
C ASN A 107 5.04 -9.64 -5.98
N ARG A 108 4.60 -8.47 -6.46
CA ARG A 108 3.20 -8.06 -6.42
C ARG A 108 2.24 -9.11 -6.99
N ASP A 109 2.56 -9.64 -8.16
CA ASP A 109 1.65 -10.54 -8.89
C ASP A 109 1.57 -11.91 -8.20
N ALA A 110 2.70 -12.45 -7.74
CA ALA A 110 2.74 -13.71 -6.99
C ALA A 110 1.98 -13.61 -5.66
N ILE A 111 2.16 -12.51 -4.93
CA ILE A 111 1.42 -12.25 -3.68
C ILE A 111 -0.08 -12.11 -3.97
N PHE A 112 -0.45 -11.39 -5.03
CA PHE A 112 -1.84 -11.21 -5.42
C PHE A 112 -2.51 -12.53 -5.78
N GLU A 113 -1.88 -13.38 -6.58
CA GLU A 113 -2.42 -14.70 -6.96
C GLU A 113 -2.55 -15.63 -5.73
N ALA A 114 -1.59 -15.59 -4.80
CA ALA A 114 -1.69 -16.33 -3.56
C ALA A 114 -2.88 -15.86 -2.70
N CYS A 115 -3.07 -14.55 -2.56
CA CYS A 115 -4.23 -13.98 -1.86
C CYS A 115 -5.56 -14.33 -2.55
N LYS A 116 -5.59 -14.27 -3.87
CA LYS A 116 -6.77 -14.61 -4.67
C LYS A 116 -7.16 -16.07 -4.48
N THR A 117 -6.20 -16.98 -4.59
CA THR A 117 -6.41 -18.43 -4.38
C THR A 117 -6.95 -18.70 -2.97
N LEU A 118 -6.39 -18.05 -1.95
CA LEU A 118 -6.89 -18.16 -0.59
C LEU A 118 -8.32 -17.64 -0.44
N ALA A 119 -8.62 -16.48 -1.05
CA ALA A 119 -9.97 -15.92 -1.03
C ALA A 119 -10.99 -16.85 -1.67
N GLU A 120 -10.65 -17.47 -2.79
CA GLU A 120 -11.49 -18.47 -3.47
C GLU A 120 -11.72 -19.70 -2.59
N GLN A 121 -10.69 -20.21 -1.94
CA GLN A 121 -10.79 -21.35 -0.99
C GLN A 121 -11.70 -21.04 0.20
N MET A 122 -11.69 -19.78 0.66
CA MET A 122 -12.54 -19.30 1.76
C MET A 122 -13.93 -18.84 1.32
N GLU A 123 -14.24 -18.93 0.01
CA GLU A 123 -15.48 -18.39 -0.59
C GLU A 123 -15.70 -16.89 -0.29
N LYS A 124 -14.62 -16.12 -0.25
CA LYS A 124 -14.62 -14.68 0.02
C LYS A 124 -14.15 -13.89 -1.22
N LYS A 125 -14.45 -12.60 -1.22
CA LYS A 125 -13.91 -11.69 -2.23
C LYS A 125 -12.47 -11.30 -1.89
N ASN A 126 -11.65 -11.04 -2.90
CA ASN A 126 -10.26 -10.60 -2.72
C ASN A 126 -10.12 -9.44 -1.74
N GLY A 127 -11.00 -8.44 -1.83
CA GLY A 127 -11.00 -7.28 -0.94
C GLY A 127 -11.21 -7.62 0.55
N TRP A 128 -11.82 -8.77 0.85
CA TRP A 128 -12.00 -9.24 2.22
C TRP A 128 -10.66 -9.63 2.89
N LEU A 129 -9.67 -10.08 2.09
CA LEU A 129 -8.31 -10.33 2.54
C LEU A 129 -7.39 -9.11 2.36
N LEU A 130 -7.48 -8.46 1.20
CA LEU A 130 -6.54 -7.40 0.83
C LEU A 130 -6.74 -6.10 1.61
N PHE A 131 -7.96 -5.78 2.01
CA PHE A 131 -8.22 -4.59 2.81
C PHE A 131 -7.62 -4.68 4.22
N PRO A 132 -7.85 -5.77 5.00
CA PRO A 132 -7.16 -5.94 6.27
C PRO A 132 -5.64 -5.97 6.15
N LEU A 133 -5.11 -6.60 5.09
CA LEU A 133 -3.67 -6.60 4.83
C LEU A 133 -3.15 -5.16 4.66
N GLY A 134 -3.81 -4.34 3.86
CA GLY A 134 -3.44 -2.93 3.67
C GLY A 134 -3.42 -2.13 4.98
N ILE A 135 -4.44 -2.31 5.84
CA ILE A 135 -4.50 -1.67 7.17
C ILE A 135 -3.36 -2.17 8.07
N ALA A 136 -3.14 -3.49 8.12
CA ALA A 136 -2.09 -4.10 8.95
C ALA A 136 -0.69 -3.58 8.58
N LEU A 137 -0.44 -3.31 7.30
CA LEU A 137 0.85 -2.84 6.80
C LEU A 137 1.06 -1.35 6.97
N SER A 138 0.01 -0.54 6.90
CA SER A 138 0.12 0.92 6.86
C SER A 138 -0.46 1.65 8.06
N GLY A 139 -1.50 1.12 8.67
CA GLY A 139 -2.32 1.86 9.63
C GLY A 139 -3.15 2.97 8.97
N LYS A 140 -3.39 2.88 7.66
CA LYS A 140 -4.16 3.86 6.88
C LYS A 140 -5.24 3.19 6.04
N ALA A 141 -6.38 3.85 5.92
CA ALA A 141 -7.45 3.43 5.02
C ALA A 141 -7.16 3.75 3.55
N ARG A 142 -6.26 4.69 3.29
CA ARG A 142 -5.82 5.08 1.95
C ARG A 142 -4.30 5.07 1.87
N THR A 143 -3.78 4.35 0.91
CA THR A 143 -2.36 4.14 0.67
C THR A 143 -2.03 4.28 -0.81
N PRO A 144 -0.75 4.52 -1.18
CA PRO A 144 -0.33 4.60 -2.58
C PRO A 144 -0.36 3.26 -3.33
N GLY A 145 -1.03 2.27 -2.81
CA GLY A 145 -1.21 0.94 -3.42
C GLY A 145 -2.16 0.10 -2.61
N GLY A 146 -2.51 -1.08 -3.10
CA GLY A 146 -3.27 -2.07 -2.34
C GLY A 146 -2.38 -2.84 -1.36
N GLY A 147 -2.99 -3.74 -0.56
CA GLY A 147 -2.24 -4.55 0.40
C GLY A 147 -1.11 -5.37 -0.24
N THR A 148 -1.31 -5.89 -1.43
CA THR A 148 -0.29 -6.64 -2.19
C THR A 148 0.84 -5.75 -2.72
N ASP A 149 0.51 -4.52 -3.15
CA ASP A 149 1.52 -3.54 -3.57
C ASP A 149 2.42 -3.16 -2.39
N LEU A 150 1.81 -2.87 -1.24
CA LEU A 150 2.55 -2.55 -0.02
C LEU A 150 3.45 -3.69 0.44
N ALA A 151 2.93 -4.93 0.44
CA ALA A 151 3.70 -6.12 0.80
C ALA A 151 4.90 -6.31 -0.12
N ALA A 152 4.72 -6.12 -1.43
CA ALA A 152 5.81 -6.21 -2.39
C ALA A 152 6.86 -5.10 -2.20
N MET A 153 6.43 -3.86 -1.92
CA MET A 153 7.32 -2.73 -1.68
C MET A 153 8.15 -2.88 -0.41
N MET A 154 7.54 -3.38 0.68
CA MET A 154 8.19 -3.52 1.99
C MET A 154 9.11 -4.73 2.10
N GLY A 155 8.88 -5.75 1.28
CA GLY A 155 9.55 -7.03 1.40
C GLY A 155 8.86 -8.00 2.37
N LYS A 156 9.26 -9.26 2.26
CA LYS A 156 8.62 -10.39 2.97
C LYS A 156 8.73 -10.28 4.49
N GLU A 157 9.93 -10.03 4.99
CA GLU A 157 10.21 -10.01 6.44
C GLU A 157 9.37 -8.95 7.16
N GLU A 158 9.39 -7.73 6.65
CA GLU A 158 8.64 -6.62 7.24
C GLU A 158 7.12 -6.85 7.16
N THR A 159 6.65 -7.38 6.04
CA THR A 159 5.23 -7.73 5.86
C THR A 159 4.78 -8.72 6.93
N ILE A 160 5.54 -9.79 7.15
CA ILE A 160 5.21 -10.81 8.14
C ILE A 160 5.22 -10.23 9.56
N VAL A 161 6.23 -9.43 9.90
CA VAL A 161 6.33 -8.76 11.21
C VAL A 161 5.10 -7.89 11.48
N ARG A 162 4.68 -7.09 10.51
CA ARG A 162 3.52 -6.20 10.64
C ARG A 162 2.20 -6.95 10.74
N VAL A 163 2.03 -8.02 9.97
CA VAL A 163 0.83 -8.88 10.05
C VAL A 163 0.74 -9.55 11.41
N LYS A 164 1.84 -10.08 11.94
CA LYS A 164 1.88 -10.67 13.30
C LYS A 164 1.54 -9.65 14.37
N ALA A 165 2.13 -8.46 14.30
CA ALA A 165 1.83 -7.37 15.24
C ALA A 165 0.37 -6.90 15.17
N ALA A 166 -0.24 -6.91 13.99
CA ALA A 166 -1.66 -6.59 13.82
C ALA A 166 -2.57 -7.66 14.43
N LEU A 167 -2.22 -8.94 14.28
CA LEU A 167 -2.96 -10.06 14.88
C LEU A 167 -2.95 -10.04 16.42
N GLU A 168 -1.84 -9.58 17.03
CA GLU A 168 -1.73 -9.44 18.48
C GLU A 168 -2.64 -8.34 19.05
N LYS A 169 -2.99 -7.35 18.23
CA LYS A 169 -3.84 -6.21 18.61
C LYS A 169 -5.33 -6.44 18.33
N LEU A 170 -5.67 -7.40 17.48
CA LEU A 170 -7.02 -7.82 17.15
C LEU A 170 -7.50 -8.97 18.04
#